data_6364206fa01485e8443d17d62b0453e3
#
_entry.id   6364206fa01485e8443d17d62b0453e3
#
_cell.length_a   1.000
_cell.length_b   1.000
_cell.length_c   1.000
_cell.angle_alpha   90.00
_cell.angle_beta   90.00
_cell.angle_gamma   90.00
#
_symmetry.space_group_name_H-M   'P 1'
#
loop_
_entity.id
_entity.type
_entity.pdbx_description
1 polymer ?
#
loop_
_entity_poly.entity_id
_entity_poly.type
_entity_poly.pdbx_seq_one_letter_code
_entity_poly.pdbx_strand_id
1 'polypeptide(L)'
;MLRIAVPNKGSLADASIAILKEAGYNQRSDSRDLILVDSENNVEFYYLRPRDIAIYVGSGELEAGITGRDLLIDSSAKATELLALDFGGSTFRFAGPIDREWAVSDISGKRVATAYPGLVAAHLSSLSISAEVVRLDGAVESSVRLGVADVIADVVSTGNTLRQAGLKIFGEAILTSEAIVISRTGFDIPAELEVLIRRLQGVVTARRYVLLDYDIPKINVETACAITPGLESPTISPLQKPDWVAVRAMVLRKDTNRVMDELWNIGARGILVTDIHACRL
;
A
#
# COMPACT_ATOMS: atom_id res chain seq x y z
N MET A 1 -10.76 15.67 -19.92
CA MET A 1 -9.43 15.32 -19.41
C MET A 1 -9.56 15.00 -17.95
N LEU A 2 -9.11 13.82 -17.53
CA LEU A 2 -9.19 13.35 -16.15
C LEU A 2 -8.09 14.04 -15.31
N ARG A 3 -8.46 14.65 -14.17
CA ARG A 3 -7.53 15.37 -13.28
C ARG A 3 -7.23 14.51 -12.05
N ILE A 4 -5.94 14.23 -11.84
CA ILE A 4 -5.48 13.29 -10.81
C ILE A 4 -4.43 13.93 -9.92
N ALA A 5 -4.62 13.86 -8.60
CA ALA A 5 -3.62 14.26 -7.63
C ALA A 5 -2.56 13.17 -7.41
N VAL A 6 -1.29 13.56 -7.38
CA VAL A 6 -0.15 12.68 -7.08
C VAL A 6 0.69 13.30 -5.96
N PRO A 7 1.21 12.50 -5.01
CA PRO A 7 2.10 13.02 -3.98
C PRO A 7 3.33 13.71 -4.56
N ASN A 8 3.63 14.93 -4.10
CA ASN A 8 4.77 15.72 -4.59
C ASN A 8 6.05 15.53 -3.76
N LYS A 9 5.94 14.93 -2.57
CA LYS A 9 7.05 14.71 -1.62
C LYS A 9 6.74 13.60 -0.62
N GLY A 10 7.76 13.19 0.15
CA GLY A 10 7.64 12.14 1.16
C GLY A 10 7.73 10.74 0.56
N SER A 11 7.54 9.74 1.41
CA SER A 11 7.72 8.31 1.07
C SER A 11 6.78 7.80 -0.04
N LEU A 12 5.66 8.49 -0.29
CA LEU A 12 4.70 8.10 -1.31
C LEU A 12 5.04 8.64 -2.71
N ALA A 13 5.84 9.72 -2.82
CA ALA A 13 6.01 10.45 -4.08
C ALA A 13 6.66 9.61 -5.18
N ASP A 14 7.86 9.08 -4.92
CA ASP A 14 8.63 8.35 -5.93
C ASP A 14 7.94 7.04 -6.34
N ALA A 15 7.35 6.34 -5.38
CA ALA A 15 6.61 5.11 -5.64
C ALA A 15 5.33 5.35 -6.44
N SER A 16 4.63 6.48 -6.20
CA SER A 16 3.46 6.88 -7.00
C SER A 16 3.83 7.20 -8.45
N ILE A 17 4.94 7.93 -8.65
CA ILE A 17 5.47 8.22 -9.99
C ILE A 17 5.88 6.93 -10.70
N ALA A 18 6.55 6.02 -10.01
CA ALA A 18 6.99 4.75 -10.57
C ALA A 18 5.82 3.88 -11.03
N ILE A 19 4.80 3.68 -10.18
CA ILE A 19 3.65 2.84 -10.55
C ILE A 19 2.83 3.44 -11.69
N LEU A 20 2.70 4.78 -11.77
CA LEU A 20 2.03 5.45 -12.88
C LEU A 20 2.81 5.29 -14.19
N LYS A 21 4.16 5.39 -14.17
CA LYS A 21 5.00 5.10 -15.35
C LYS A 21 4.85 3.67 -15.82
N GLU A 22 4.89 2.70 -14.91
CA GLU A 22 4.68 1.28 -15.23
C GLU A 22 3.27 1.01 -15.79
N ALA A 23 2.27 1.80 -15.36
CA ALA A 23 0.92 1.78 -15.88
C ALA A 23 0.78 2.48 -17.26
N GLY A 24 1.87 3.05 -17.81
CA GLY A 24 1.93 3.68 -19.13
C GLY A 24 1.51 5.15 -19.15
N TYR A 25 1.62 5.85 -18.01
CA TYR A 25 1.36 7.28 -17.93
C TYR A 25 2.66 8.08 -17.89
N ASN A 26 2.72 9.16 -18.67
CA ASN A 26 3.81 10.11 -18.59
C ASN A 26 3.83 10.77 -17.22
N GLN A 27 5.02 10.96 -16.65
CA GLN A 27 5.21 11.59 -15.35
C GLN A 27 6.29 12.64 -15.42
N ARG A 28 6.21 13.67 -14.57
CA ARG A 28 7.20 14.75 -14.51
C ARG A 28 8.62 14.22 -14.35
N SER A 29 9.56 14.91 -14.97
CA SER A 29 11.01 14.66 -14.81
C SER A 29 11.64 15.60 -13.77
N ASP A 30 11.10 16.85 -13.63
CA ASP A 30 11.54 17.81 -12.60
C ASP A 30 10.55 17.83 -11.43
N SER A 31 11.09 17.70 -10.22
CA SER A 31 10.27 17.72 -9.00
C SER A 31 9.60 19.07 -8.72
N ARG A 32 10.03 20.14 -9.39
CA ARG A 32 9.45 21.49 -9.28
C ARG A 32 8.17 21.66 -10.09
N ASP A 33 7.95 20.80 -11.09
CA ASP A 33 6.73 20.84 -11.88
C ASP A 33 5.55 20.43 -11.01
N LEU A 34 4.56 21.31 -10.93
CA LEU A 34 3.35 21.09 -10.14
C LEU A 34 2.21 20.47 -10.94
N ILE A 35 2.26 20.58 -12.27
CA ILE A 35 1.25 20.06 -13.19
C ILE A 35 1.96 19.41 -14.37
N LEU A 36 1.41 18.29 -14.84
CA LEU A 36 1.84 17.63 -16.07
C LEU A 36 0.61 17.16 -16.85
N VAL A 37 0.55 17.53 -18.14
CA VAL A 37 -0.49 17.08 -19.06
C VAL A 37 0.03 15.88 -19.86
N ASP A 38 -0.62 14.74 -19.70
CA ASP A 38 -0.41 13.55 -20.52
C ASP A 38 -1.51 13.50 -21.60
N SER A 39 -1.23 14.11 -22.73
CA SER A 39 -2.19 14.22 -23.84
C SER A 39 -2.53 12.88 -24.48
N GLU A 40 -1.60 11.90 -24.46
CA GLU A 40 -1.81 10.58 -25.03
C GLU A 40 -2.86 9.78 -24.24
N ASN A 41 -2.87 9.96 -22.92
CA ASN A 41 -3.81 9.28 -22.03
C ASN A 41 -5.01 10.15 -21.62
N ASN A 42 -5.08 11.39 -22.08
CA ASN A 42 -6.13 12.38 -21.73
C ASN A 42 -6.23 12.61 -20.21
N VAL A 43 -5.06 12.74 -19.53
CA VAL A 43 -4.94 12.91 -18.07
C VAL A 43 -4.10 14.13 -17.75
N GLU A 44 -4.47 14.85 -16.72
CA GLU A 44 -3.71 15.96 -16.14
C GLU A 44 -3.35 15.61 -14.70
N PHE A 45 -2.05 15.55 -14.39
CA PHE A 45 -1.52 15.22 -13.08
C PHE A 45 -1.19 16.46 -12.28
N TYR A 46 -1.71 16.54 -11.05
CA TYR A 46 -1.45 17.62 -10.08
C TYR A 46 -0.59 17.08 -8.94
N TYR A 47 0.63 17.59 -8.79
CA TYR A 47 1.57 17.17 -7.75
C TYR A 47 1.37 17.99 -6.48
N LEU A 48 0.70 17.39 -5.51
CA LEU A 48 0.23 18.03 -4.28
C LEU A 48 0.86 17.41 -3.03
N ARG A 49 0.73 18.09 -1.89
CA ARG A 49 1.10 17.47 -0.61
C ARG A 49 0.17 16.29 -0.31
N PRO A 50 0.68 15.12 0.10
CA PRO A 50 -0.14 13.94 0.36
C PRO A 50 -1.36 14.22 1.27
N ARG A 51 -1.20 15.07 2.29
CA ARG A 51 -2.25 15.44 3.24
C ARG A 51 -3.40 16.25 2.59
N ASP A 52 -3.12 17.00 1.54
CA ASP A 52 -4.11 17.89 0.91
C ASP A 52 -4.93 17.14 -0.16
N ILE A 53 -4.42 16.02 -0.68
CA ILE A 53 -5.02 15.28 -1.79
C ILE A 53 -6.45 14.84 -1.49
N ALA A 54 -6.69 14.27 -0.31
CA ALA A 54 -8.02 13.80 0.07
C ALA A 54 -9.04 14.96 0.13
N ILE A 55 -8.60 16.18 0.50
CA ILE A 55 -9.44 17.37 0.54
C ILE A 55 -9.86 17.78 -0.87
N TYR A 56 -8.91 17.89 -1.81
CA TYR A 56 -9.21 18.28 -3.20
C TYR A 56 -10.09 17.25 -3.93
N VAL A 57 -9.88 15.97 -3.67
CA VAL A 57 -10.72 14.91 -4.24
C VAL A 57 -12.11 14.94 -3.60
N GLY A 58 -12.19 15.04 -2.27
CA GLY A 58 -13.47 15.07 -1.54
C GLY A 58 -14.34 16.29 -1.84
N SER A 59 -13.73 17.45 -2.17
CA SER A 59 -14.45 18.66 -2.62
C SER A 59 -14.91 18.57 -4.07
N GLY A 60 -14.37 17.63 -4.87
CA GLY A 60 -14.71 17.45 -6.29
C GLY A 60 -13.89 18.32 -7.24
N GLU A 61 -12.82 18.97 -6.76
CA GLU A 61 -11.91 19.74 -7.62
C GLU A 61 -11.01 18.83 -8.46
N LEU A 62 -10.76 17.61 -8.00
CA LEU A 62 -10.04 16.56 -8.72
C LEU A 62 -10.86 15.27 -8.69
N GLU A 63 -10.83 14.53 -9.80
CA GLU A 63 -11.63 13.32 -9.97
C GLU A 63 -11.07 12.15 -9.13
N ALA A 64 -9.73 12.07 -9.01
CA ALA A 64 -9.06 11.02 -8.24
C ALA A 64 -7.72 11.50 -7.67
N GLY A 65 -7.12 10.70 -6.78
CA GLY A 65 -5.79 10.98 -6.27
C GLY A 65 -5.14 9.77 -5.61
N ILE A 66 -3.82 9.79 -5.50
CA ILE A 66 -3.03 8.83 -4.73
C ILE A 66 -2.65 9.46 -3.40
N THR A 67 -2.98 8.80 -2.28
CA THR A 67 -2.62 9.27 -0.93
C THR A 67 -2.44 8.09 0.02
N GLY A 68 -2.13 8.34 1.30
CA GLY A 68 -2.14 7.30 2.34
C GLY A 68 -3.54 7.07 2.89
N ARG A 69 -3.88 5.81 3.23
CA ARG A 69 -5.15 5.47 3.90
C ARG A 69 -5.31 6.23 5.23
N ASP A 70 -4.22 6.39 5.97
CA ASP A 70 -4.15 7.19 7.20
C ASP A 70 -4.51 8.66 6.95
N LEU A 71 -3.99 9.25 5.88
CA LEU A 71 -4.27 10.63 5.50
C LEU A 71 -5.72 10.83 5.03
N LEU A 72 -6.29 9.84 4.32
CA LEU A 72 -7.71 9.87 3.96
C LEU A 72 -8.59 9.91 5.22
N ILE A 73 -8.34 9.00 6.15
CA ILE A 73 -9.13 8.91 7.40
C ILE A 73 -8.94 10.17 8.25
N ASP A 74 -7.69 10.65 8.40
CA ASP A 74 -7.39 11.86 9.18
C ASP A 74 -8.10 13.10 8.64
N SER A 75 -8.21 13.21 7.31
CA SER A 75 -8.83 14.37 6.65
C SER A 75 -10.34 14.48 6.85
N SER A 76 -11.01 13.37 7.16
CA SER A 76 -12.48 13.24 7.16
C SER A 76 -13.14 13.73 5.86
N ALA A 77 -12.39 13.72 4.75
CA ALA A 77 -12.87 14.15 3.45
C ALA A 77 -13.93 13.17 2.91
N LYS A 78 -14.86 13.68 2.08
CA LYS A 78 -15.88 12.86 1.41
C LYS A 78 -15.29 12.13 0.20
N ALA A 79 -14.30 11.27 0.47
CA ALA A 79 -13.63 10.45 -0.54
C ALA A 79 -13.60 8.98 -0.10
N THR A 80 -13.53 8.09 -1.09
CA THR A 80 -13.59 6.63 -0.90
C THR A 80 -12.37 5.99 -1.55
N GLU A 81 -11.79 4.99 -0.89
CA GLU A 81 -10.74 4.15 -1.44
C GLU A 81 -11.27 3.30 -2.60
N LEU A 82 -10.57 3.34 -3.75
CA LEU A 82 -10.88 2.53 -4.94
C LEU A 82 -9.91 1.37 -5.11
N LEU A 83 -8.62 1.56 -4.77
CA LEU A 83 -7.56 0.58 -4.98
C LEU A 83 -6.43 0.77 -4.00
N ALA A 84 -5.98 -0.31 -3.37
CA ALA A 84 -4.73 -0.40 -2.61
C ALA A 84 -3.55 -0.65 -3.55
N LEU A 85 -2.43 0.07 -3.35
CA LEU A 85 -1.31 0.10 -4.30
C LEU A 85 -0.10 -0.74 -3.86
N ASP A 86 -0.15 -1.38 -2.68
CA ASP A 86 0.87 -2.30 -2.17
C ASP A 86 2.27 -1.65 -1.97
N PHE A 87 2.28 -0.36 -1.63
CA PHE A 87 3.50 0.33 -1.20
C PHE A 87 3.21 1.39 -0.12
N GLY A 88 4.26 1.89 0.52
CA GLY A 88 4.14 2.87 1.61
C GLY A 88 3.47 2.29 2.85
N GLY A 89 3.53 0.97 3.03
CA GLY A 89 2.91 0.27 4.16
C GLY A 89 3.45 0.76 5.51
N SER A 90 2.55 0.99 6.46
CA SER A 90 2.85 1.42 7.82
C SER A 90 1.74 1.00 8.78
N THR A 91 2.05 1.02 10.08
CA THR A 91 1.04 0.83 11.14
C THR A 91 0.94 2.09 11.97
N PHE A 92 -0.27 2.46 12.32
CA PHE A 92 -0.53 3.56 13.25
C PHE A 92 -0.75 2.98 14.65
N ARG A 93 0.04 3.43 15.65
CA ARG A 93 0.11 2.81 16.97
C ARG A 93 0.15 3.84 18.08
N PHE A 94 -0.36 3.46 19.27
CA PHE A 94 -0.06 4.18 20.49
C PHE A 94 1.33 3.83 21.01
N ALA A 95 2.00 4.82 21.60
CA ALA A 95 3.23 4.61 22.35
C ALA A 95 3.27 5.53 23.58
N GLY A 96 3.77 5.00 24.70
CA GLY A 96 3.90 5.71 25.97
C GLY A 96 5.27 5.49 26.60
N PRO A 97 5.60 6.22 27.70
CA PRO A 97 6.83 6.05 28.45
C PRO A 97 7.12 4.59 28.80
N ILE A 98 8.41 4.18 28.65
CA ILE A 98 8.83 2.80 28.87
C ILE A 98 8.88 2.42 30.35
N ASP A 99 8.81 3.38 31.26
CA ASP A 99 8.91 3.23 32.70
C ASP A 99 7.66 2.62 33.36
N ARG A 100 6.58 2.46 32.59
CA ARG A 100 5.36 1.77 33.03
C ARG A 100 4.72 0.96 31.91
N GLU A 101 3.92 -0.03 32.27
CA GLU A 101 3.04 -0.70 31.31
C GLU A 101 1.78 0.16 31.08
N TRP A 102 1.34 0.16 29.82
CA TRP A 102 0.18 0.91 29.35
C TRP A 102 -0.86 -0.03 28.76
N ALA A 103 -2.12 0.16 29.13
CA ALA A 103 -3.27 -0.35 28.42
C ALA A 103 -3.96 0.79 27.67
N VAL A 104 -4.74 0.47 26.62
CA VAL A 104 -5.46 1.50 25.84
C VAL A 104 -6.47 2.24 26.71
N SER A 105 -7.07 1.59 27.73
CA SER A 105 -7.95 2.22 28.72
C SER A 105 -7.29 3.32 29.56
N ASP A 106 -5.95 3.23 29.75
CA ASP A 106 -5.20 4.21 30.55
C ASP A 106 -5.07 5.58 29.87
N ILE A 107 -5.43 5.66 28.60
CA ILE A 107 -5.46 6.91 27.82
C ILE A 107 -6.60 7.83 28.31
N SER A 108 -7.61 7.30 28.98
CA SER A 108 -8.73 8.11 29.49
C SER A 108 -8.23 9.26 30.37
N GLY A 109 -8.65 10.49 30.04
CA GLY A 109 -8.24 11.72 30.72
C GLY A 109 -6.79 12.14 30.48
N LYS A 110 -6.08 11.53 29.53
CA LYS A 110 -4.69 11.85 29.16
C LYS A 110 -4.63 12.72 27.91
N ARG A 111 -3.44 13.31 27.68
CA ARG A 111 -3.10 14.05 26.45
C ARG A 111 -2.39 13.11 25.48
N VAL A 112 -2.92 13.01 24.26
CA VAL A 112 -2.38 12.18 23.17
C VAL A 112 -1.84 13.08 22.09
N ALA A 113 -0.52 13.15 21.94
CA ALA A 113 0.08 13.91 20.84
C ALA A 113 0.09 13.09 19.54
N THR A 114 -0.22 13.76 18.44
CA THR A 114 -0.26 13.13 17.10
C THR A 114 -0.17 14.17 15.98
N ALA A 115 0.34 13.74 14.83
CA ALA A 115 0.21 14.48 13.58
C ALA A 115 -1.11 14.19 12.83
N TYR A 116 -1.93 13.26 13.35
CA TYR A 116 -3.18 12.78 12.72
C TYR A 116 -4.37 12.89 13.70
N PRO A 117 -4.78 14.14 14.05
CA PRO A 117 -5.78 14.35 15.09
C PRO A 117 -7.16 13.80 14.75
N GLY A 118 -7.58 13.85 13.48
CA GLY A 118 -8.86 13.31 13.03
C GLY A 118 -8.93 11.79 13.15
N LEU A 119 -7.87 11.08 12.73
CA LEU A 119 -7.76 9.64 12.85
C LEU A 119 -7.80 9.19 14.32
N VAL A 120 -7.01 9.85 15.19
CA VAL A 120 -6.93 9.52 16.62
C VAL A 120 -8.25 9.80 17.32
N ALA A 121 -8.88 10.94 17.05
CA ALA A 121 -10.18 11.29 17.65
C ALA A 121 -11.27 10.28 17.25
N ALA A 122 -11.33 9.88 15.97
CA ALA A 122 -12.27 8.87 15.50
C ALA A 122 -12.05 7.51 16.18
N HIS A 123 -10.79 7.08 16.33
CA HIS A 123 -10.45 5.81 16.98
C HIS A 123 -10.81 5.83 18.48
N LEU A 124 -10.43 6.89 19.22
CA LEU A 124 -10.77 7.03 20.64
C LEU A 124 -12.29 7.06 20.85
N SER A 125 -13.03 7.75 19.98
CA SER A 125 -14.49 7.77 20.00
C SER A 125 -15.10 6.39 19.81
N SER A 126 -14.57 5.57 18.88
CA SER A 126 -15.05 4.20 18.65
C SER A 126 -14.85 3.29 19.86
N LEU A 127 -13.85 3.58 20.69
CA LEU A 127 -13.56 2.87 21.95
C LEU A 127 -14.27 3.49 23.18
N SER A 128 -15.03 4.58 22.99
CA SER A 128 -15.64 5.36 24.08
C SER A 128 -14.61 5.88 25.11
N ILE A 129 -13.40 6.21 24.65
CA ILE A 129 -12.31 6.77 25.46
C ILE A 129 -12.29 8.29 25.28
N SER A 130 -12.38 9.03 26.39
CA SER A 130 -12.24 10.49 26.41
C SER A 130 -10.79 10.87 26.71
N ALA A 131 -10.12 11.51 25.76
CA ALA A 131 -8.75 12.01 25.90
C ALA A 131 -8.58 13.34 25.15
N GLU A 132 -7.61 14.14 25.56
CA GLU A 132 -7.25 15.37 24.86
C GLU A 132 -6.28 15.05 23.72
N VAL A 133 -6.67 15.34 22.47
CA VAL A 133 -5.82 15.15 21.31
C VAL A 133 -5.02 16.42 21.04
N VAL A 134 -3.69 16.34 21.19
CA VAL A 134 -2.76 17.45 20.96
C VAL A 134 -2.15 17.31 19.56
N ARG A 135 -2.51 18.24 18.68
CA ARG A 135 -1.96 18.24 17.32
C ARG A 135 -0.52 18.76 17.29
N LEU A 136 0.37 17.98 16.65
CA LEU A 136 1.76 18.36 16.35
C LEU A 136 2.07 18.02 14.88
N ASP A 137 2.80 18.90 14.20
CA ASP A 137 3.12 18.72 12.77
C ASP A 137 4.46 17.99 12.53
N GLY A 138 5.14 17.52 13.59
CA GLY A 138 6.40 16.76 13.53
C GLY A 138 7.00 16.56 14.91
N ALA A 139 8.03 15.70 15.00
CA ALA A 139 8.73 15.35 16.23
C ALA A 139 7.79 14.96 17.39
N VAL A 140 6.73 14.24 17.06
CA VAL A 140 5.64 13.85 17.99
C VAL A 140 6.22 13.07 19.18
N GLU A 141 7.22 12.23 18.96
CA GLU A 141 7.90 11.42 19.96
C GLU A 141 8.59 12.25 21.06
N SER A 142 8.96 13.50 20.76
CA SER A 142 9.59 14.40 21.74
C SER A 142 8.60 15.03 22.70
N SER A 143 7.31 15.03 22.38
CA SER A 143 6.25 15.70 23.14
C SER A 143 6.09 15.18 24.56
N VAL A 144 6.28 13.88 24.75
CA VAL A 144 6.18 13.23 26.07
C VAL A 144 7.31 13.71 26.99
N ARG A 145 8.55 13.72 26.49
CA ARG A 145 9.72 14.21 27.24
C ARG A 145 9.60 15.68 27.60
N LEU A 146 8.97 16.49 26.75
CA LEU A 146 8.73 17.91 26.97
C LEU A 146 7.52 18.18 27.87
N GLY A 147 6.78 17.15 28.28
CA GLY A 147 5.60 17.29 29.12
C GLY A 147 4.38 17.88 28.40
N VAL A 148 4.38 17.90 27.05
CA VAL A 148 3.27 18.38 26.23
C VAL A 148 2.15 17.35 26.17
N ALA A 149 2.50 16.06 26.14
CA ALA A 149 1.56 14.94 26.12
C ALA A 149 1.99 13.83 27.08
N ASP A 150 1.06 12.94 27.40
CA ASP A 150 1.30 11.81 28.28
C ASP A 150 1.64 10.55 27.49
N VAL A 151 1.06 10.42 26.28
CA VAL A 151 1.30 9.37 25.29
C VAL A 151 1.26 9.97 23.88
N ILE A 152 1.67 9.20 22.90
CA ILE A 152 1.56 9.58 21.50
C ILE A 152 0.77 8.55 20.70
N ALA A 153 0.25 8.98 19.55
CA ALA A 153 -0.26 8.11 18.50
C ALA A 153 0.36 8.54 17.16
N ASP A 154 1.12 7.66 16.52
CA ASP A 154 1.86 8.02 15.30
C ASP A 154 2.12 6.81 14.39
N VAL A 155 2.59 7.10 13.19
CA VAL A 155 3.00 6.12 12.19
C VAL A 155 4.26 5.41 12.65
N VAL A 156 4.22 4.09 12.68
CA VAL A 156 5.34 3.24 13.08
C VAL A 156 5.69 2.28 11.95
N SER A 157 6.95 2.34 11.48
CA SER A 157 7.51 1.34 10.58
C SER A 157 8.36 0.32 11.34
N THR A 158 9.45 0.77 11.99
CA THR A 158 10.37 -0.11 12.74
C THR A 158 10.35 0.11 14.26
N GLY A 159 9.76 1.21 14.73
CA GLY A 159 9.72 1.60 16.13
C GLY A 159 11.07 2.05 16.73
N ASN A 160 12.13 2.17 15.92
CA ASN A 160 13.45 2.56 16.42
C ASN A 160 13.46 3.98 16.99
N THR A 161 12.81 4.93 16.31
CA THR A 161 12.70 6.34 16.76
C THR A 161 11.98 6.43 18.11
N LEU A 162 10.91 5.64 18.29
CA LEU A 162 10.17 5.59 19.55
C LEU A 162 11.06 5.07 20.71
N ARG A 163 11.79 3.98 20.46
CA ARG A 163 12.72 3.44 21.48
C ARG A 163 13.79 4.43 21.88
N GLN A 164 14.37 5.16 20.92
CA GLN A 164 15.36 6.24 21.20
C GLN A 164 14.75 7.38 22.01
N ALA A 165 13.46 7.66 21.84
CA ALA A 165 12.72 8.64 22.64
C ALA A 165 12.28 8.12 24.01
N GLY A 166 12.60 6.86 24.37
CA GLY A 166 12.17 6.25 25.63
C GLY A 166 10.69 5.83 25.64
N LEU A 167 10.11 5.56 24.47
CA LEU A 167 8.72 5.16 24.31
C LEU A 167 8.59 3.69 23.90
N LYS A 168 7.54 3.04 24.38
CA LYS A 168 7.15 1.66 24.05
C LYS A 168 5.75 1.66 23.43
N ILE A 169 5.59 0.90 22.37
CA ILE A 169 4.31 0.66 21.73
C ILE A 169 3.43 -0.17 22.66
N PHE A 170 2.13 0.16 22.71
CA PHE A 170 1.14 -0.62 23.44
C PHE A 170 -0.19 -0.71 22.67
N GLY A 171 -1.01 -1.66 23.07
CA GLY A 171 -2.28 -1.95 22.40
C GLY A 171 -2.12 -2.53 20.99
N GLU A 172 -3.26 -2.77 20.35
CA GLU A 172 -3.32 -3.20 18.95
C GLU A 172 -3.02 -2.04 17.98
N ALA A 173 -2.82 -2.37 16.71
CA ALA A 173 -2.68 -1.34 15.68
C ALA A 173 -3.98 -0.56 15.52
N ILE A 174 -3.91 0.77 15.61
CA ILE A 174 -5.05 1.66 15.36
C ILE A 174 -5.47 1.55 13.89
N LEU A 175 -4.49 1.49 13.00
CA LEU A 175 -4.69 1.39 11.56
C LEU A 175 -3.49 0.72 10.90
N THR A 176 -3.74 -0.12 9.88
CA THR A 176 -2.75 -0.50 8.88
C THR A 176 -2.98 0.34 7.64
N SER A 177 -1.98 1.13 7.27
CA SER A 177 -2.03 2.08 6.16
C SER A 177 -1.08 1.68 5.05
N GLU A 178 -1.45 2.06 3.84
CA GLU A 178 -0.65 1.99 2.62
C GLU A 178 -1.10 3.08 1.65
N ALA A 179 -0.39 3.23 0.54
CA ALA A 179 -0.82 4.07 -0.56
C ALA A 179 -2.10 3.53 -1.22
N ILE A 180 -3.04 4.41 -1.46
CA ILE A 180 -4.34 4.08 -2.07
C ILE A 180 -4.71 5.08 -3.17
N VAL A 181 -5.49 4.62 -4.13
CA VAL A 181 -6.23 5.50 -5.07
C VAL A 181 -7.57 5.82 -4.44
N ILE A 182 -7.93 7.09 -4.45
CA ILE A 182 -9.22 7.60 -3.94
C ILE A 182 -10.00 8.35 -4.99
N SER A 183 -11.33 8.35 -4.86
CA SER A 183 -12.23 9.26 -5.57
C SER A 183 -13.25 9.87 -4.62
N ARG A 184 -14.01 10.86 -5.07
CA ARG A 184 -15.11 11.45 -4.27
C ARG A 184 -16.19 10.40 -4.00
N THR A 185 -16.67 10.34 -2.77
CA THR A 185 -17.78 9.44 -2.38
C THR A 185 -19.03 9.73 -3.20
N GLY A 186 -19.65 8.68 -3.76
CA GLY A 186 -20.86 8.80 -4.57
C GLY A 186 -20.65 9.43 -5.95
N PHE A 187 -19.39 9.51 -6.40
CA PHE A 187 -19.06 9.95 -7.74
C PHE A 187 -19.16 8.78 -8.73
N ASP A 188 -19.85 9.01 -9.85
CA ASP A 188 -19.87 8.03 -10.95
C ASP A 188 -18.50 7.98 -11.61
N ILE A 189 -17.85 6.83 -11.57
CA ILE A 189 -16.49 6.63 -12.06
C ILE A 189 -16.49 6.74 -13.59
N PRO A 190 -15.82 7.75 -14.20
CA PRO A 190 -15.76 7.86 -15.65
C PRO A 190 -14.85 6.77 -16.25
N ALA A 191 -15.06 6.46 -17.53
CA ALA A 191 -14.35 5.39 -18.24
C ALA A 191 -12.82 5.56 -18.18
N GLU A 192 -12.32 6.78 -18.22
CA GLU A 192 -10.89 7.09 -18.11
C GLU A 192 -10.32 6.71 -16.75
N LEU A 193 -11.09 6.90 -15.66
CA LEU A 193 -10.67 6.52 -14.32
C LEU A 193 -10.73 4.99 -14.14
N GLU A 194 -11.72 4.31 -14.72
CA GLU A 194 -11.75 2.84 -14.75
C GLU A 194 -10.53 2.26 -15.46
N VAL A 195 -10.12 2.87 -16.58
CA VAL A 195 -8.89 2.47 -17.31
C VAL A 195 -7.66 2.66 -16.43
N LEU A 196 -7.54 3.78 -15.71
CA LEU A 196 -6.44 4.03 -14.78
C LEU A 196 -6.39 2.95 -13.68
N ILE A 197 -7.52 2.71 -13.01
CA ILE A 197 -7.62 1.71 -11.93
C ILE A 197 -7.18 0.34 -12.44
N ARG A 198 -7.69 -0.09 -13.59
CA ARG A 198 -7.38 -1.40 -14.19
C ARG A 198 -5.88 -1.51 -14.57
N ARG A 199 -5.28 -0.42 -15.07
CA ARG A 199 -3.84 -0.39 -15.37
C ARG A 199 -2.99 -0.48 -14.09
N LEU A 200 -3.33 0.28 -13.05
CA LEU A 200 -2.66 0.23 -11.76
C LEU A 200 -2.81 -1.14 -11.10
N GLN A 201 -4.01 -1.72 -11.12
CA GLN A 201 -4.26 -3.09 -10.65
C GLN A 201 -3.34 -4.09 -11.35
N GLY A 202 -3.18 -3.97 -12.67
CA GLY A 202 -2.28 -4.82 -13.45
C GLY A 202 -0.82 -4.68 -13.03
N VAL A 203 -0.37 -3.46 -12.70
CA VAL A 203 0.99 -3.24 -12.17
C VAL A 203 1.15 -3.84 -10.78
N VAL A 204 0.18 -3.62 -9.88
CA VAL A 204 0.20 -4.22 -8.53
C VAL A 204 0.31 -5.75 -8.64
N THR A 205 -0.49 -6.36 -9.51
CA THR A 205 -0.42 -7.82 -9.74
C THR A 205 0.93 -8.24 -10.31
N ALA A 206 1.43 -7.52 -11.33
CA ALA A 206 2.73 -7.83 -11.94
C ALA A 206 3.90 -7.76 -10.93
N ARG A 207 3.83 -6.83 -9.97
CA ARG A 207 4.81 -6.70 -8.90
C ARG A 207 4.74 -7.83 -7.86
N ARG A 208 3.52 -8.33 -7.58
CA ARG A 208 3.28 -9.39 -6.59
C ARG A 208 3.66 -10.78 -7.09
N TYR A 209 3.60 -11.02 -8.40
CA TYR A 209 3.78 -12.34 -9.00
C TYR A 209 5.01 -12.38 -9.91
N VAL A 210 5.46 -13.60 -10.13
CA VAL A 210 6.41 -13.97 -11.17
C VAL A 210 5.79 -15.06 -12.03
N LEU A 211 6.26 -15.20 -13.25
CA LEU A 211 5.94 -16.34 -14.09
C LEU A 211 6.98 -17.41 -13.86
N LEU A 212 6.54 -18.60 -13.45
CA LEU A 212 7.38 -19.77 -13.24
C LEU A 212 7.13 -20.78 -14.35
N ASP A 213 8.20 -21.17 -15.04
CA ASP A 213 8.21 -22.23 -16.04
C ASP A 213 9.08 -23.39 -15.54
N TYR A 214 8.65 -24.62 -15.72
CA TYR A 214 9.45 -25.81 -15.37
C TYR A 214 9.01 -27.04 -16.15
N ASP A 215 9.94 -28.00 -16.30
CA ASP A 215 9.68 -29.28 -16.87
C ASP A 215 9.52 -30.34 -15.78
N ILE A 216 8.55 -31.25 -15.93
CA ILE A 216 8.25 -32.27 -14.91
C ILE A 216 7.85 -33.60 -15.57
N PRO A 217 8.21 -34.76 -14.96
CA PRO A 217 7.64 -36.05 -15.39
C PRO A 217 6.11 -36.05 -15.27
N LYS A 218 5.41 -36.58 -16.26
CA LYS A 218 3.93 -36.63 -16.29
C LYS A 218 3.32 -37.23 -15.04
N ILE A 219 3.99 -38.21 -14.42
CA ILE A 219 3.51 -38.89 -13.20
C ILE A 219 3.41 -37.92 -12.00
N ASN A 220 4.20 -36.84 -12.00
CA ASN A 220 4.26 -35.88 -10.89
C ASN A 220 3.49 -34.58 -11.18
N VAL A 221 2.81 -34.49 -12.32
CA VAL A 221 2.15 -33.25 -12.79
C VAL A 221 1.07 -32.75 -11.81
N GLU A 222 0.25 -33.65 -11.27
CA GLU A 222 -0.81 -33.29 -10.33
C GLU A 222 -0.24 -32.69 -9.05
N THR A 223 0.83 -33.30 -8.50
CA THR A 223 1.53 -32.78 -7.33
C THR A 223 2.17 -31.44 -7.61
N ALA A 224 2.76 -31.26 -8.79
CA ALA A 224 3.37 -29.99 -9.20
C ALA A 224 2.33 -28.87 -9.35
N CYS A 225 1.19 -29.15 -9.96
CA CYS A 225 0.09 -28.21 -10.08
C CYS A 225 -0.54 -27.83 -8.72
N ALA A 226 -0.52 -28.72 -7.75
CA ALA A 226 -0.95 -28.39 -6.38
C ALA A 226 0.04 -27.41 -5.68
N ILE A 227 1.35 -27.50 -5.99
CA ILE A 227 2.36 -26.55 -5.49
C ILE A 227 2.24 -25.19 -6.24
N THR A 228 1.92 -25.23 -7.54
CA THR A 228 1.81 -24.03 -8.41
C THR A 228 0.43 -23.94 -9.06
N PRO A 229 -0.62 -23.64 -8.29
CA PRO A 229 -1.99 -23.60 -8.82
C PRO A 229 -2.25 -22.43 -9.80
N GLY A 230 -1.32 -21.47 -9.88
CA GLY A 230 -1.48 -20.26 -10.69
C GLY A 230 -2.50 -19.30 -10.09
N LEU A 231 -2.95 -18.31 -10.87
CA LEU A 231 -4.08 -17.43 -10.50
C LEU A 231 -5.42 -18.12 -10.75
N GLU A 232 -5.61 -18.72 -11.91
CA GLU A 232 -6.81 -19.50 -12.27
C GLU A 232 -6.44 -20.99 -12.40
N SER A 233 -5.46 -21.30 -13.25
CA SER A 233 -4.89 -22.64 -13.39
C SER A 233 -3.51 -22.58 -14.06
N PRO A 234 -2.63 -23.58 -13.86
CA PRO A 234 -1.37 -23.68 -14.60
C PRO A 234 -1.63 -24.11 -16.05
N THR A 235 -0.79 -23.63 -16.95
CA THR A 235 -0.73 -24.11 -18.33
C THR A 235 0.17 -25.34 -18.40
N ILE A 236 -0.31 -26.44 -18.99
CA ILE A 236 0.47 -27.66 -19.20
C ILE A 236 0.66 -27.88 -20.70
N SER A 237 1.92 -28.05 -21.14
CA SER A 237 2.27 -28.25 -22.54
C SER A 237 3.10 -29.52 -22.73
N PRO A 238 2.87 -30.33 -23.78
CA PRO A 238 3.68 -31.49 -24.05
C PRO A 238 5.09 -31.10 -24.45
N LEU A 239 6.08 -31.89 -24.00
CA LEU A 239 7.45 -31.78 -24.47
C LEU A 239 7.74 -32.83 -25.57
N GLN A 240 8.81 -32.64 -26.32
CA GLN A 240 9.29 -33.63 -27.26
C GLN A 240 9.63 -34.95 -26.55
N LYS A 241 10.08 -34.90 -25.31
CA LYS A 241 10.30 -36.07 -24.47
C LYS A 241 8.93 -36.62 -24.01
N PRO A 242 8.51 -37.86 -24.39
CA PRO A 242 7.13 -38.32 -24.28
C PRO A 242 6.57 -38.33 -22.86
N ASP A 243 7.42 -38.61 -21.86
CA ASP A 243 6.99 -38.75 -20.46
C ASP A 243 7.17 -37.46 -19.60
N TRP A 244 7.41 -36.34 -20.28
CA TRP A 244 7.61 -35.05 -19.65
C TRP A 244 6.64 -34.01 -20.18
N VAL A 245 6.33 -33.02 -19.36
CA VAL A 245 5.54 -31.84 -19.70
C VAL A 245 6.23 -30.59 -19.19
N ALA A 246 6.02 -29.47 -19.89
CA ALA A 246 6.30 -28.16 -19.38
C ALA A 246 5.05 -27.61 -18.65
N VAL A 247 5.27 -26.98 -17.51
CA VAL A 247 4.22 -26.32 -16.73
C VAL A 247 4.58 -24.85 -16.56
N ARG A 248 3.62 -23.97 -16.80
CA ARG A 248 3.73 -22.53 -16.59
C ARG A 248 2.66 -22.07 -15.62
N ALA A 249 3.05 -21.33 -14.58
CA ALA A 249 2.13 -20.81 -13.59
C ALA A 249 2.59 -19.45 -13.04
N MET A 250 1.66 -18.61 -12.62
CA MET A 250 1.96 -17.44 -11.82
C MET A 250 2.12 -17.84 -10.35
N VAL A 251 3.22 -17.40 -9.73
CA VAL A 251 3.57 -17.70 -8.33
C VAL A 251 3.83 -16.39 -7.59
N LEU A 252 3.45 -16.30 -6.32
CA LEU A 252 3.78 -15.15 -5.51
C LEU A 252 5.30 -14.96 -5.41
N ARG A 253 5.77 -13.78 -5.73
CA ARG A 253 7.21 -13.43 -5.71
C ARG A 253 7.89 -13.79 -4.39
N LYS A 254 7.21 -13.57 -3.25
CA LYS A 254 7.73 -13.89 -1.92
C LYS A 254 7.92 -15.38 -1.66
N ASP A 255 7.20 -16.23 -2.38
CA ASP A 255 7.21 -17.69 -2.21
C ASP A 255 8.12 -18.39 -3.23
N THR A 256 8.70 -17.66 -4.19
CA THR A 256 9.41 -18.21 -5.36
C THR A 256 10.47 -19.24 -4.98
N ASN A 257 11.38 -18.92 -4.06
CA ASN A 257 12.47 -19.84 -3.69
C ASN A 257 11.94 -21.11 -3.06
N ARG A 258 11.00 -21.01 -2.11
CA ARG A 258 10.37 -22.17 -1.48
C ARG A 258 9.69 -23.08 -2.52
N VAL A 259 8.92 -22.48 -3.44
CA VAL A 259 8.23 -23.21 -4.50
C VAL A 259 9.23 -23.92 -5.45
N MET A 260 10.33 -23.25 -5.82
CA MET A 260 11.38 -23.85 -6.65
C MET A 260 12.02 -25.07 -5.98
N ASP A 261 12.28 -25.00 -4.65
CA ASP A 261 12.86 -26.11 -3.89
C ASP A 261 11.87 -27.28 -3.79
N GLU A 262 10.60 -27.00 -3.54
CA GLU A 262 9.54 -28.03 -3.49
C GLU A 262 9.39 -28.73 -4.85
N LEU A 263 9.36 -27.98 -5.95
CA LEU A 263 9.30 -28.51 -7.31
C LEU A 263 10.53 -29.36 -7.65
N TRP A 264 11.73 -28.91 -7.28
CA TRP A 264 12.97 -29.67 -7.48
C TRP A 264 12.93 -31.04 -6.82
N ASN A 265 12.42 -31.08 -5.57
CA ASN A 265 12.34 -32.29 -4.77
C ASN A 265 11.39 -33.36 -5.36
N ILE A 266 10.34 -32.92 -6.07
CA ILE A 266 9.42 -33.83 -6.78
C ILE A 266 9.85 -34.14 -8.21
N GLY A 267 11.07 -33.73 -8.61
CA GLY A 267 11.69 -34.07 -9.90
C GLY A 267 11.52 -33.05 -11.01
N ALA A 268 11.03 -31.85 -10.75
CA ALA A 268 11.04 -30.78 -11.73
C ALA A 268 12.48 -30.38 -12.12
N ARG A 269 12.66 -29.99 -13.36
CA ARG A 269 13.94 -29.53 -13.92
C ARG A 269 13.70 -28.31 -14.82
N GLY A 270 14.77 -27.60 -15.17
CA GLY A 270 14.66 -26.39 -16.00
C GLY A 270 13.78 -25.32 -15.41
N ILE A 271 13.77 -25.17 -14.08
CA ILE A 271 12.90 -24.22 -13.38
C ILE A 271 13.40 -22.80 -13.66
N LEU A 272 12.57 -21.98 -14.31
CA LEU A 272 12.86 -20.63 -14.72
C LEU A 272 11.88 -19.66 -14.07
N VAL A 273 12.37 -18.50 -13.66
CA VAL A 273 11.58 -17.40 -13.11
C VAL A 273 11.68 -16.21 -14.04
N THR A 274 10.53 -15.68 -14.44
CA THR A 274 10.47 -14.50 -15.33
C THR A 274 9.63 -13.42 -14.65
N ASP A 275 10.15 -12.18 -14.66
CA ASP A 275 9.41 -11.02 -14.16
C ASP A 275 8.25 -10.67 -15.09
N ILE A 276 7.10 -10.32 -14.48
CA ILE A 276 5.93 -9.86 -15.21
C ILE A 276 6.00 -8.33 -15.28
N HIS A 277 6.07 -7.76 -16.47
CA HIS A 277 6.10 -6.31 -16.66
C HIS A 277 4.72 -5.69 -16.65
N ALA A 278 3.72 -6.40 -17.18
CA ALA A 278 2.33 -5.94 -17.24
C ALA A 278 1.37 -7.11 -17.17
N CYS A 279 0.23 -6.90 -16.52
CA CYS A 279 -0.84 -7.88 -16.40
C CYS A 279 -2.19 -7.19 -16.60
N ARG A 280 -3.19 -7.94 -17.09
CA ARG A 280 -4.61 -7.58 -17.07
C ARG A 280 -5.37 -8.81 -16.61
N LEU A 281 -6.18 -8.63 -15.60
CA LEU A 281 -7.04 -9.67 -15.03
C LEU A 281 -8.50 -9.29 -15.21
#